data_65fd3906e662577a91dee3a959ea4885
#
_entry.id   65fd3906e662577a91dee3a959ea4885
#
_cell.length_a   1.000
_cell.length_b   1.000
_cell.length_c   1.000
_cell.angle_alpha   90.00
_cell.angle_beta   90.00
_cell.angle_gamma   90.00
#
_symmetry.space_group_name_H-M   'P 1'
#
loop_
_entity.id
_entity.type
_entity.pdbx_description
1 polymer ?
#
loop_
_entity_poly.entity_id
_entity_poly.type
_entity_poly.pdbx_seq_one_letter_code
_entity_poly.pdbx_strand_id
1 'polypeptide(L)'
;KATPDDCRAGVRGIVAANDVSARDWQKGDGQWARAKGCDTFLPLGDEPRAPFDLENLTVVTRHNGVEKQRGHSADMAFSIPVLLAYITRYITLEPGDLVLTGTPAGVAQIRHGDTVEVEIVGHSVVRSTVVAL
;
A
#
# COMPACT_ATOMS: atom_id res chain seq x y z
N LYS A 1 -10.67 -13.49 -16.25
CA LYS A 1 -11.15 -12.07 -16.34
C LYS A 1 -12.32 -11.93 -15.39
N ALA A 2 -12.14 -11.22 -14.30
CA ALA A 2 -13.17 -10.97 -13.31
C ALA A 2 -13.87 -9.63 -13.57
N THR A 3 -15.12 -9.51 -13.16
CA THR A 3 -15.83 -8.24 -13.09
C THR A 3 -15.41 -7.48 -11.83
N PRO A 4 -15.69 -6.16 -11.71
CA PRO A 4 -15.47 -5.44 -10.45
C PRO A 4 -16.21 -6.06 -9.26
N ASP A 5 -17.40 -6.60 -9.47
CA ASP A 5 -18.17 -7.25 -8.39
C ASP A 5 -17.55 -8.59 -7.96
N ASP A 6 -17.05 -9.39 -8.91
CA ASP A 6 -16.29 -10.59 -8.60
C ASP A 6 -15.03 -10.25 -7.80
N CYS A 7 -14.34 -9.18 -8.20
CA CYS A 7 -13.15 -8.71 -7.51
C CYS A 7 -13.46 -8.20 -6.10
N ARG A 8 -14.56 -7.45 -5.92
CA ARG A 8 -15.01 -7.01 -4.60
C ARG A 8 -15.25 -8.21 -3.68
N ALA A 9 -15.94 -9.23 -4.17
CA ALA A 9 -16.22 -10.43 -3.42
C ALA A 9 -14.96 -11.28 -3.10
N GLY A 10 -13.93 -11.17 -3.95
CA GLY A 10 -12.67 -11.89 -3.80
C GLY A 10 -11.67 -11.23 -2.86
N VAL A 11 -11.87 -9.98 -2.44
CA VAL A 11 -10.96 -9.32 -1.48
C VAL A 11 -11.13 -9.95 -0.10
N ARG A 12 -10.10 -10.65 0.36
CA ARG A 12 -10.06 -11.24 1.71
C ARG A 12 -9.93 -10.17 2.78
N GLY A 13 -9.18 -9.09 2.49
CA GLY A 13 -8.90 -8.09 3.49
C GLY A 13 -8.07 -6.91 2.97
N ILE A 14 -7.83 -5.97 3.87
CA ILE A 14 -7.03 -4.78 3.65
C ILE A 14 -5.97 -4.68 4.74
N VAL A 15 -4.74 -4.36 4.38
CA VAL A 15 -3.64 -4.17 5.35
C VAL A 15 -2.93 -2.86 5.08
N ALA A 16 -2.46 -2.21 6.14
CA ALA A 16 -1.56 -1.07 6.02
C ALA A 16 -0.21 -1.57 5.47
N ALA A 17 0.34 -0.85 4.50
CA ALA A 17 1.62 -1.17 3.90
C ALA A 17 2.44 0.10 3.66
N ASN A 18 3.75 0.00 3.78
CA ASN A 18 4.66 1.06 3.37
C ASN A 18 5.47 0.59 2.16
N ASP A 19 5.19 1.14 1.00
CA ASP A 19 5.95 0.89 -0.24
C ASP A 19 7.27 1.69 -0.21
N VAL A 20 8.22 1.21 0.59
CA VAL A 20 9.55 1.81 0.72
C VAL A 20 10.24 1.78 -0.65
N SER A 21 10.86 2.87 -1.03
CA SER A 21 11.46 3.01 -2.36
C SER A 21 12.85 3.62 -2.31
N ALA A 22 13.85 2.92 -2.87
CA ALA A 22 15.18 3.44 -3.13
C ALA A 22 15.12 4.35 -4.37
N ARG A 23 14.93 5.66 -4.16
CA ARG A 23 14.63 6.61 -5.23
C ARG A 23 15.74 6.76 -6.25
N ASP A 24 17.00 6.57 -5.85
CA ASP A 24 18.13 6.65 -6.78
C ASP A 24 18.10 5.49 -7.77
N TRP A 25 17.83 4.28 -7.30
CA TRP A 25 17.65 3.11 -8.17
C TRP A 25 16.38 3.26 -9.03
N GLN A 26 15.30 3.76 -8.45
CA GLN A 26 14.06 3.98 -9.19
C GLN A 26 14.25 4.92 -10.39
N LYS A 27 15.11 5.94 -10.26
CA LYS A 27 15.41 6.87 -11.36
C LYS A 27 16.32 6.27 -12.43
N GLY A 28 17.24 5.40 -12.02
CA GLY A 28 18.22 4.80 -12.91
C GLY A 28 17.74 3.52 -13.62
N ASP A 29 16.83 2.79 -13.00
CA ASP A 29 16.37 1.51 -13.50
C ASP A 29 15.15 1.69 -14.43
N GLY A 30 15.12 0.97 -15.53
CA GLY A 30 13.95 0.93 -16.41
C GLY A 30 12.76 0.17 -15.80
N GLN A 31 13.01 -0.70 -14.82
CA GLN A 31 12.03 -1.44 -14.03
C GLN A 31 12.32 -1.27 -12.53
N TRP A 32 11.27 -1.17 -11.72
CA TRP A 32 11.42 -0.80 -10.31
C TRP A 32 11.53 -1.96 -9.33
N ALA A 33 11.68 -3.20 -9.82
CA ALA A 33 11.75 -4.38 -8.97
C ALA A 33 12.83 -4.24 -7.89
N ARG A 34 14.06 -3.85 -8.27
CA ARG A 34 15.16 -3.62 -7.33
C ARG A 34 14.88 -2.44 -6.39
N ALA A 35 14.32 -1.36 -6.90
CA ALA A 35 14.08 -0.16 -6.13
C ALA A 35 13.01 -0.34 -5.03
N LYS A 36 12.18 -1.37 -5.14
CA LYS A 36 11.05 -1.64 -4.23
C LYS A 36 11.12 -3.02 -3.55
N GLY A 37 11.83 -3.96 -4.14
CA GLY A 37 11.86 -5.37 -3.72
C GLY A 37 13.07 -5.75 -2.87
N CYS A 38 13.78 -4.81 -2.25
CA CYS A 38 14.86 -5.14 -1.33
C CYS A 38 14.34 -5.78 -0.06
N ASP A 39 15.18 -6.59 0.58
CA ASP A 39 14.90 -7.15 1.89
C ASP A 39 14.47 -6.04 2.86
N THR A 40 13.47 -6.33 3.68
CA THR A 40 12.84 -5.41 4.63
C THR A 40 12.02 -4.25 4.04
N PHE A 41 12.01 -4.06 2.72
CA PHE A 41 11.06 -3.18 2.05
C PHE A 41 9.65 -3.80 2.11
N LEU A 42 8.60 -2.96 2.00
CA LEU A 42 7.21 -3.38 2.12
C LEU A 42 6.84 -3.98 3.50
N PRO A 43 7.11 -3.29 4.63
CA PRO A 43 6.53 -3.69 5.89
C PRO A 43 5.00 -3.64 5.81
N LEU A 44 4.36 -4.66 6.37
CA LEU A 44 2.91 -4.86 6.36
C LEU A 44 2.37 -4.80 7.79
N GLY A 45 1.17 -4.28 7.94
CA GLY A 45 0.41 -4.32 9.18
C GLY A 45 -0.20 -5.68 9.44
N ASP A 46 -0.85 -5.79 10.59
CA ASP A 46 -1.60 -6.98 10.98
C ASP A 46 -2.74 -7.29 10.00
N GLU A 47 -3.18 -8.54 9.98
CA GLU A 47 -4.31 -8.95 9.15
C GLU A 47 -5.55 -8.08 9.40
N PRO A 48 -6.26 -7.75 8.34
CA PRO A 48 -7.38 -6.84 8.43
C PRO A 48 -8.53 -7.40 9.24
N ARG A 49 -9.20 -6.54 9.98
CA ARG A 49 -10.43 -6.87 10.68
C ARG A 49 -11.63 -6.55 9.80
N ALA A 50 -12.44 -7.54 9.51
CA ALA A 50 -13.75 -7.32 8.88
C ALA A 50 -14.74 -6.77 9.92
N PRO A 51 -15.78 -6.01 9.50
CA PRO A 51 -16.08 -5.61 8.13
C PRO A 51 -15.25 -4.40 7.67
N PHE A 52 -15.05 -4.27 6.35
CA PHE A 52 -14.45 -3.09 5.72
C PHE A 52 -15.24 -2.71 4.47
N ASP A 53 -15.21 -1.42 4.13
CA ASP A 53 -15.77 -0.87 2.91
C ASP A 53 -14.64 -0.32 2.04
N LEU A 54 -14.40 -0.93 0.89
CA LEU A 54 -13.31 -0.55 -0.02
C LEU A 54 -13.43 0.89 -0.53
N GLU A 55 -14.60 1.47 -0.49
CA GLU A 55 -14.87 2.84 -0.95
C GLU A 55 -14.80 3.86 0.18
N ASN A 56 -14.66 3.41 1.42
CA ASN A 56 -14.65 4.28 2.59
C ASN A 56 -13.46 4.00 3.52
N LEU A 57 -12.26 3.98 2.94
CA LEU A 57 -11.01 3.77 3.66
C LEU A 57 -10.21 5.07 3.73
N THR A 58 -9.70 5.40 4.90
CA THR A 58 -8.75 6.50 5.06
C THR A 58 -7.38 5.93 5.39
N VAL A 59 -6.37 6.29 4.60
CA VAL A 59 -4.96 5.97 4.88
C VAL A 59 -4.24 7.21 5.40
N VAL A 60 -3.44 7.02 6.44
CA VAL A 60 -2.63 8.09 7.06
C VAL A 60 -1.20 7.58 7.19
N THR A 61 -0.23 8.40 6.78
CA THR A 61 1.20 8.13 7.04
C THR A 61 1.76 9.19 7.98
N ARG A 62 2.41 8.74 9.06
CA ARG A 62 3.13 9.60 10.00
C ARG A 62 4.62 9.30 9.94
N HIS A 63 5.43 10.34 9.84
CA HIS A 63 6.89 10.28 9.90
C HIS A 63 7.35 10.98 11.17
N ASN A 64 8.02 10.25 12.06
CA ASN A 64 8.40 10.73 13.40
C ASN A 64 7.22 11.36 14.17
N GLY A 65 6.05 10.72 14.08
CA GLY A 65 4.82 11.18 14.73
C GLY A 65 4.09 12.31 14.02
N VAL A 66 4.66 12.90 12.97
CA VAL A 66 4.04 13.99 12.21
C VAL A 66 3.31 13.44 10.98
N GLU A 67 2.04 13.76 10.83
CA GLU A 67 1.27 13.37 9.64
C GLU A 67 1.88 14.00 8.37
N LYS A 68 2.19 13.16 7.39
CA LYS A 68 2.77 13.53 6.10
C LYS A 68 1.86 13.24 4.93
N GLN A 69 1.06 12.19 5.05
CA GLN A 69 0.13 11.79 4.00
C GLN A 69 -1.22 11.49 4.62
N ARG A 70 -2.27 11.88 3.92
CA ARG A 70 -3.65 11.46 4.16
C ARG A 70 -4.36 11.31 2.83
N GLY A 71 -5.06 10.22 2.65
CA GLY A 71 -5.87 9.94 1.46
C GLY A 71 -7.11 9.14 1.80
N HIS A 72 -8.10 9.24 0.96
CA HIS A 72 -9.34 8.48 1.07
C HIS A 72 -9.56 7.64 -0.19
N SER A 73 -10.06 6.41 -0.03
CA SER A 73 -10.25 5.51 -1.17
C SER A 73 -11.22 6.04 -2.21
N ALA A 74 -12.19 6.87 -1.81
CA ALA A 74 -13.11 7.53 -2.74
C ALA A 74 -12.43 8.58 -3.65
N ASP A 75 -11.24 9.07 -3.28
CA ASP A 75 -10.49 10.06 -4.08
C ASP A 75 -9.62 9.40 -5.15
N MET A 76 -9.58 8.08 -5.20
CA MET A 76 -8.81 7.34 -6.20
C MET A 76 -9.41 7.52 -7.59
N ALA A 77 -8.56 7.69 -8.61
CA ALA A 77 -8.99 7.82 -10.00
C ALA A 77 -9.80 6.59 -10.49
N PHE A 78 -9.48 5.42 -9.97
CA PHE A 78 -10.22 4.18 -10.19
C PHE A 78 -10.45 3.50 -8.84
N SER A 79 -11.65 2.99 -8.62
CA SER A 79 -11.95 2.25 -7.39
C SER A 79 -11.14 0.95 -7.31
N ILE A 80 -10.92 0.46 -6.09
CA ILE A 80 -10.15 -0.79 -5.87
C ILE A 80 -10.70 -1.96 -6.68
N PRO A 81 -12.02 -2.24 -6.72
CA PRO A 81 -12.55 -3.32 -7.55
C PRO A 81 -12.27 -3.15 -9.04
N VAL A 82 -12.29 -1.91 -9.56
CA VAL A 82 -11.97 -1.63 -10.96
C VAL A 82 -10.50 -1.90 -11.26
N LEU A 83 -9.59 -1.51 -10.36
CA LEU A 83 -8.15 -1.81 -10.49
C LEU A 83 -7.90 -3.32 -10.52
N LEU A 84 -8.51 -4.07 -9.60
CA LEU A 84 -8.39 -5.53 -9.56
C LEU A 84 -8.94 -6.18 -10.82
N ALA A 85 -10.11 -5.76 -11.28
CA ALA A 85 -10.70 -6.25 -12.54
C ALA A 85 -9.79 -5.97 -13.75
N TYR A 86 -9.12 -4.83 -13.78
CA TYR A 86 -8.14 -4.51 -14.82
C TYR A 86 -6.94 -5.47 -14.78
N ILE A 87 -6.36 -5.69 -13.59
CA ILE A 87 -5.22 -6.60 -13.39
C ILE A 87 -5.56 -8.00 -13.88
N THR A 88 -6.75 -8.52 -13.55
CA THR A 88 -7.18 -9.89 -13.93
C THR A 88 -7.34 -10.10 -15.44
N ARG A 89 -7.26 -9.05 -16.26
CA ARG A 89 -7.22 -9.20 -17.72
C ARG A 89 -5.91 -9.83 -18.20
N TYR A 90 -4.84 -9.66 -17.43
CA TYR A 90 -3.47 -10.00 -17.82
C TYR A 90 -2.79 -10.95 -16.84
N ILE A 91 -3.14 -10.89 -15.56
CA ILE A 91 -2.50 -11.64 -14.48
C ILE A 91 -3.60 -12.36 -13.68
N THR A 92 -3.40 -13.64 -13.40
CA THR A 92 -4.23 -14.37 -12.45
C THR A 92 -3.86 -13.93 -11.04
N LEU A 93 -4.83 -13.47 -10.26
CA LEU A 93 -4.66 -13.21 -8.84
C LEU A 93 -5.05 -14.45 -8.06
N GLU A 94 -4.20 -14.85 -7.13
CA GLU A 94 -4.38 -16.02 -6.29
C GLU A 94 -4.60 -15.62 -4.82
N PRO A 95 -5.18 -16.52 -3.99
CA PRO A 95 -5.30 -16.29 -2.56
C PRO A 95 -3.93 -16.01 -1.91
N GLY A 96 -3.80 -14.85 -1.28
CA GLY A 96 -2.55 -14.39 -0.67
C GLY A 96 -1.81 -13.33 -1.47
N ASP A 97 -2.20 -13.05 -2.71
CA ASP A 97 -1.63 -11.96 -3.47
C ASP A 97 -1.93 -10.60 -2.81
N LEU A 98 -0.92 -9.75 -2.79
CA LEU A 98 -1.02 -8.38 -2.31
C LEU A 98 -1.02 -7.40 -3.48
N VAL A 99 -2.02 -6.53 -3.50
CA VAL A 99 -2.11 -5.45 -4.49
C VAL A 99 -1.95 -4.11 -3.78
N LEU A 100 -0.84 -3.42 -4.07
CA LEU A 100 -0.62 -2.06 -3.58
C LEU A 100 -1.34 -1.08 -4.50
N THR A 101 -2.29 -0.36 -3.93
CA THR A 101 -3.21 0.51 -4.69
C THR A 101 -2.69 1.94 -4.90
N GLY A 102 -1.46 2.21 -4.46
CA GLY A 102 -0.83 3.51 -4.58
C GLY A 102 -0.80 4.30 -3.26
N THR A 103 -0.28 5.51 -3.33
CA THR A 103 -0.08 6.37 -2.16
C THR A 103 -0.53 7.80 -2.46
N PRO A 104 -1.12 8.52 -1.49
CA PRO A 104 -1.46 9.92 -1.66
C PRO A 104 -0.21 10.82 -1.68
N ALA A 105 -0.38 12.11 -1.96
CA ALA A 105 0.67 13.11 -1.91
C ALA A 105 1.32 13.17 -0.51
N GLY A 106 2.57 13.67 -0.44
CA GLY A 106 3.29 13.84 0.82
C GLY A 106 4.41 12.84 1.07
N VAL A 107 4.86 12.11 0.04
CA VAL A 107 6.05 11.25 0.13
C VAL A 107 7.27 12.07 0.61
N ALA A 108 8.07 11.49 1.51
CA ALA A 108 9.24 12.14 2.09
C ALA A 108 10.43 11.18 2.15
N GLN A 109 11.63 11.76 2.22
CA GLN A 109 12.84 10.99 2.48
C GLN A 109 12.83 10.51 3.92
N ILE A 110 13.18 9.25 4.13
CA ILE A 110 13.39 8.62 5.43
C ILE A 110 14.88 8.35 5.64
N ARG A 111 15.33 8.37 6.90
CA ARG A 111 16.74 8.22 7.30
C ARG A 111 16.87 7.26 8.46
N HIS A 112 18.08 6.77 8.70
CA HIS A 112 18.38 5.96 9.88
C HIS A 112 17.87 6.64 11.17
N GLY A 113 17.18 5.85 11.99
CA GLY A 113 16.56 6.29 13.23
C GLY A 113 15.14 6.84 13.09
N ASP A 114 14.68 7.15 11.88
CA ASP A 114 13.31 7.61 11.68
C ASP A 114 12.30 6.50 11.95
N THR A 115 11.12 6.90 12.41
CA THR A 115 9.97 6.03 12.52
C THR A 115 8.93 6.40 11.46
N VAL A 116 8.39 5.38 10.78
CA VAL A 116 7.29 5.54 9.83
C VAL A 116 6.13 4.67 10.30
N GLU A 117 4.97 5.30 10.40
CA GLU A 117 3.72 4.61 10.70
C GLU A 117 2.75 4.82 9.53
N VAL A 118 2.17 3.72 9.05
CA VAL A 118 1.06 3.76 8.10
C VAL A 118 -0.15 3.13 8.75
N GLU A 119 -1.27 3.82 8.70
CA GLU A 119 -2.53 3.41 9.30
C GLU A 119 -3.64 3.44 8.24
N ILE A 120 -4.39 2.35 8.12
CA ILE A 120 -5.73 2.39 7.55
C ILE A 120 -6.67 2.56 8.75
N VAL A 121 -7.24 3.74 8.88
CA VAL A 121 -7.95 4.18 10.09
C VAL A 121 -9.02 3.19 10.51
N GLY A 122 -8.90 2.68 11.72
CA GLY A 122 -9.83 1.71 12.30
C GLY A 122 -9.66 0.26 11.82
N HIS A 123 -8.70 -0.03 10.94
CA HIS A 123 -8.54 -1.35 10.35
C HIS A 123 -7.17 -1.97 10.57
N SER A 124 -6.09 -1.31 10.17
CA SER A 124 -4.75 -1.89 10.18
C SER A 124 -3.69 -0.82 10.40
N VAL A 125 -2.59 -1.16 11.06
CA VAL A 125 -1.47 -0.26 11.27
C VAL A 125 -0.16 -1.03 11.12
N VAL A 126 0.84 -0.37 10.51
CA VAL A 126 2.23 -0.82 10.53
C VAL A 126 3.12 0.32 11.01
N ARG A 127 4.05 -0.01 11.89
CA ARG A 127 5.08 0.92 12.37
C ARG A 127 6.45 0.28 12.17
N SER A 128 7.35 1.05 11.57
CA SER A 128 8.70 0.60 11.26
C SER A 128 9.72 1.64 11.71
N THR A 129 10.89 1.17 12.16
CA THR A 129 12.06 2.01 12.39
C THR A 129 13.03 1.80 11.22
N VAL A 130 13.53 2.90 10.68
CA VAL A 130 14.48 2.87 9.56
C VAL A 130 15.87 2.58 10.10
N VAL A 131 16.52 1.56 9.54
CA VAL A 131 17.90 1.18 9.88
C VAL A 131 18.74 1.30 8.62
N ALA A 132 19.87 2.01 8.68
CA ALA A 132 20.88 1.94 7.64
C ALA A 132 21.77 0.72 7.89
N LEU A 133 22.03 -0.03 6.83
CA LEU A 133 23.02 -1.14 6.83
C LEU A 133 24.41 -0.58 6.64
#